data_224008c0dce5895b0badc187bfa11652
#
_entry.id   224008c0dce5895b0badc187bfa11652
#
_cell.length_a   1.000
_cell.length_b   1.000
_cell.length_c   1.000
_cell.angle_alpha   90.00
_cell.angle_beta   90.00
_cell.angle_gamma   90.00
#
_symmetry.space_group_name_H-M   'P 1'
#
loop_
_entity.id
_entity.type
_entity.pdbx_description
1 polymer ?
#
loop_
_entity_poly.entity_id
_entity_poly.type
_entity_poly.pdbx_seq_one_letter_code
_entity_poly.pdbx_strand_id
1 'polypeptide(L)'
;MEILKNLFYGFPDLWGGGVAHSVMILSLVIALGLCSGKLRVKGVSLGLAWILFIGLIFGHFSLNLDEHLLHFLKEFGLILFVYSIGLEVGPGFFASFKNGGKSLNLLSMIVVALSIITTLVIFSFSGTSITSMAGILSGAVTNTPGLGAAQQAFSDLRHIDAPSIAAGYAIAYPMGVLGVILSFIILRFALRVDKQKEEDEAKRGKGHLEAMTLNTFAVKVSNQMVFKDTVKQIRYLLKRDFMVSKIIRNNGERQNEVVNGQTVIEEGDILQIVAHPTVEEPIIALLGEKVDVKDEEFSSELINRRILITKPGINGKSISQLQIRSNLGANITRVNRNGVDLIATPDLKLQLGDRVTVVGKELAIAHTEKVLGNQMKRLNYPNLIPIFLGIMLGCIVANIPFFIPGINENLRLGLTGGPLVVAILIGYFGPKYNLVTYNTISANLMLREIGICIFLACVGLGTGEQFIQTVASESGLTWILYGIAITMIPIILGGIIGKLVFHINYYTLLGVLAGANTNPSALAYVREQTSADAPTVGYANVYPFAMFLRIVTIQIIIFVFG
;
A
#
# COMPACT_ATOMS: atom_id res chain seq x y z
N MET A 1 8.74 -42.24 22.52
CA MET A 1 9.51 -42.05 21.29
C MET A 1 8.67 -42.22 20.03
N GLU A 2 7.81 -43.20 19.96
CA GLU A 2 6.92 -43.51 18.83
C GLU A 2 5.91 -42.39 18.52
N ILE A 3 5.28 -41.80 19.55
CA ILE A 3 4.37 -40.64 19.38
C ILE A 3 5.08 -39.45 18.75
N LEU A 4 6.30 -39.15 19.18
CA LEU A 4 7.10 -38.07 18.59
C LEU A 4 7.45 -38.36 17.12
N LYS A 5 7.81 -39.60 16.80
CA LYS A 5 8.07 -40.04 15.44
C LYS A 5 6.82 -39.87 14.57
N ASN A 6 5.67 -40.30 15.05
CA ASN A 6 4.40 -40.18 14.32
C ASN A 6 3.93 -38.72 14.17
N LEU A 7 4.26 -37.84 15.11
CA LEU A 7 4.01 -36.41 14.96
C LEU A 7 4.87 -35.76 13.84
N PHE A 8 6.10 -36.25 13.60
CA PHE A 8 6.95 -35.74 12.55
C PHE A 8 6.69 -36.40 11.18
N TYR A 9 6.42 -37.67 11.09
CA TYR A 9 6.27 -38.43 9.86
C TYR A 9 4.82 -38.84 9.53
N GLY A 10 3.88 -38.44 10.37
CA GLY A 10 2.47 -38.78 10.25
C GLY A 10 2.10 -40.11 10.93
N PHE A 11 0.85 -40.20 11.32
CA PHE A 11 0.25 -41.41 11.91
C PHE A 11 -0.22 -42.34 10.77
N PRO A 12 0.31 -43.58 10.66
CA PRO A 12 0.04 -44.44 9.51
C PRO A 12 -1.44 -44.83 9.37
N ASP A 13 -2.18 -44.86 10.49
CA ASP A 13 -3.59 -45.27 10.53
C ASP A 13 -4.57 -44.07 10.34
N LEU A 14 -4.06 -42.83 10.22
CA LEU A 14 -4.89 -41.65 10.08
C LEU A 14 -4.77 -41.03 8.68
N TRP A 15 -5.91 -40.59 8.13
CA TRP A 15 -5.97 -39.91 6.87
C TRP A 15 -5.02 -38.69 6.87
N GLY A 16 -4.18 -38.57 5.84
CA GLY A 16 -3.21 -37.48 5.70
C GLY A 16 -2.16 -37.44 6.82
N GLY A 17 -1.87 -38.55 7.49
CA GLY A 17 -0.95 -38.60 8.62
C GLY A 17 -1.52 -38.02 9.92
N GLY A 18 -2.78 -37.55 9.89
CA GLY A 18 -3.49 -36.96 11.03
C GLY A 18 -3.35 -35.44 11.15
N VAL A 19 -4.40 -34.81 11.65
CA VAL A 19 -4.48 -33.34 11.83
C VAL A 19 -3.36 -32.81 12.74
N ALA A 20 -3.02 -33.53 13.80
CA ALA A 20 -1.97 -33.10 14.74
C ALA A 20 -0.60 -33.01 14.08
N HIS A 21 -0.24 -33.98 13.23
CA HIS A 21 0.97 -33.98 12.42
C HIS A 21 1.00 -32.73 11.49
N SER A 22 -0.06 -32.54 10.71
CA SER A 22 -0.15 -31.47 9.72
C SER A 22 -0.07 -30.09 10.37
N VAL A 23 -0.80 -29.86 11.47
CA VAL A 23 -0.76 -28.60 12.22
C VAL A 23 0.61 -28.37 12.85
N MET A 24 1.26 -29.40 13.37
CA MET A 24 2.58 -29.30 13.97
C MET A 24 3.64 -28.92 12.92
N ILE A 25 3.70 -29.63 11.79
CA ILE A 25 4.66 -29.33 10.71
C ILE A 25 4.45 -27.90 10.18
N LEU A 26 3.20 -27.54 9.86
CA LEU A 26 2.87 -26.19 9.37
C LEU A 26 3.28 -25.11 10.38
N SER A 27 2.93 -25.30 11.65
CA SER A 27 3.26 -24.35 12.72
C SER A 27 4.77 -24.22 12.92
N LEU A 28 5.50 -25.32 12.85
CA LEU A 28 6.95 -25.34 13.01
C LEU A 28 7.64 -24.61 11.85
N VAL A 29 7.24 -24.87 10.62
CA VAL A 29 7.76 -24.17 9.42
C VAL A 29 7.52 -22.66 9.53
N ILE A 30 6.29 -22.25 9.88
CA ILE A 30 5.95 -20.84 10.05
C ILE A 30 6.75 -20.21 11.19
N ALA A 31 6.83 -20.85 12.36
CA ALA A 31 7.54 -20.31 13.52
C ALA A 31 9.05 -20.14 13.24
N LEU A 32 9.69 -21.16 12.69
CA LEU A 32 11.11 -21.10 12.31
C LEU A 32 11.34 -20.05 11.22
N GLY A 33 10.46 -19.97 10.22
CA GLY A 33 10.54 -18.96 9.17
C GLY A 33 10.41 -17.53 9.70
N LEU A 34 9.48 -17.29 10.62
CA LEU A 34 9.32 -15.97 11.27
C LEU A 34 10.52 -15.62 12.17
N CYS A 35 11.08 -16.60 12.89
CA CYS A 35 12.31 -16.40 13.67
C CYS A 35 13.49 -16.03 12.77
N SER A 36 13.68 -16.78 11.69
CA SER A 36 14.73 -16.52 10.69
C SER A 36 14.52 -15.18 9.97
N GLY A 37 13.26 -14.79 9.74
CA GLY A 37 12.89 -13.50 9.14
C GLY A 37 13.31 -12.27 9.96
N LYS A 38 13.61 -12.44 11.25
CA LYS A 38 14.16 -11.36 12.11
C LYS A 38 15.66 -11.14 11.88
N LEU A 39 16.36 -12.08 11.24
CA LEU A 39 17.77 -11.94 10.93
C LEU A 39 17.98 -10.80 9.92
N ARG A 40 18.82 -9.85 10.29
CA ARG A 40 19.22 -8.73 9.43
C ARG A 40 20.69 -8.82 9.12
N VAL A 41 21.04 -8.84 7.85
CA VAL A 41 22.43 -8.79 7.39
C VAL A 41 22.66 -7.40 6.80
N LYS A 42 23.47 -6.57 7.44
CA LYS A 42 23.71 -5.17 7.03
C LYS A 42 22.43 -4.35 6.82
N GLY A 43 21.45 -4.50 7.73
CA GLY A 43 20.17 -3.80 7.67
C GLY A 43 19.11 -4.43 6.75
N VAL A 44 19.46 -5.40 5.92
CA VAL A 44 18.55 -6.08 4.97
C VAL A 44 18.03 -7.38 5.56
N SER A 45 16.72 -7.63 5.44
CA SER A 45 16.08 -8.90 5.81
C SER A 45 15.24 -9.42 4.66
N LEU A 46 15.18 -10.73 4.50
CA LEU A 46 14.24 -11.40 3.59
C LEU A 46 12.81 -11.49 4.16
N GLY A 47 12.64 -11.11 5.44
CA GLY A 47 11.32 -11.06 6.09
C GLY A 47 10.56 -12.38 6.01
N LEU A 48 9.29 -12.33 5.60
CA LEU A 48 8.39 -13.49 5.53
C LEU A 48 8.82 -14.54 4.51
N ALA A 49 9.68 -14.20 3.54
CA ALA A 49 10.17 -15.18 2.56
C ALA A 49 10.99 -16.30 3.21
N TRP A 50 11.54 -16.11 4.40
CA TRP A 50 12.17 -17.20 5.15
C TRP A 50 11.26 -18.38 5.42
N ILE A 51 9.93 -18.17 5.51
CA ILE A 51 8.95 -19.24 5.67
C ILE A 51 9.00 -20.21 4.48
N LEU A 52 9.09 -19.65 3.25
CA LEU A 52 9.24 -20.46 2.05
C LEU A 52 10.53 -21.29 2.11
N PHE A 53 11.67 -20.67 2.47
CA PHE A 53 12.95 -21.40 2.54
C PHE A 53 12.96 -22.50 3.59
N ILE A 54 12.39 -22.25 4.77
CA ILE A 54 12.22 -23.30 5.80
C ILE A 54 11.29 -24.41 5.27
N GLY A 55 10.19 -24.05 4.61
CA GLY A 55 9.28 -25.00 3.96
C GLY A 55 9.98 -25.86 2.91
N LEU A 56 10.85 -25.26 2.08
CA LEU A 56 11.66 -25.99 1.08
C LEU A 56 12.60 -27.00 1.74
N ILE A 57 13.22 -26.66 2.87
CA ILE A 57 14.10 -27.56 3.63
C ILE A 57 13.27 -28.73 4.17
N PHE A 58 12.12 -28.46 4.80
CA PHE A 58 11.25 -29.52 5.34
C PHE A 58 10.69 -30.43 4.25
N GLY A 59 10.25 -29.85 3.12
CA GLY A 59 9.77 -30.60 1.95
C GLY A 59 10.86 -31.50 1.35
N HIS A 60 12.10 -31.04 1.33
CA HIS A 60 13.24 -31.86 0.88
C HIS A 60 13.47 -33.09 1.78
N PHE A 61 13.27 -32.97 3.09
CA PHE A 61 13.36 -34.09 4.01
C PHE A 61 12.09 -34.92 4.08
N SER A 62 11.17 -34.79 3.14
CA SER A 62 9.88 -35.52 3.08
C SER A 62 8.99 -35.33 4.32
N LEU A 63 9.15 -34.20 5.01
CA LEU A 63 8.26 -33.78 6.10
C LEU A 63 7.08 -33.00 5.50
N ASN A 64 6.27 -33.70 4.69
CA ASN A 64 5.20 -33.10 3.90
C ASN A 64 3.84 -33.31 4.53
N LEU A 65 2.89 -32.43 4.21
CA LEU A 65 1.48 -32.62 4.49
C LEU A 65 0.84 -33.49 3.40
N ASP A 66 -0.37 -34.04 3.72
CA ASP A 66 -1.22 -34.62 2.68
C ASP A 66 -1.45 -33.65 1.51
N GLU A 67 -1.41 -34.14 0.29
CA GLU A 67 -1.46 -33.34 -0.93
C GLU A 67 -2.75 -32.51 -1.04
N HIS A 68 -3.90 -33.07 -0.69
CA HIS A 68 -5.19 -32.36 -0.74
C HIS A 68 -5.27 -31.28 0.33
N LEU A 69 -4.76 -31.58 1.54
CA LEU A 69 -4.71 -30.61 2.63
C LEU A 69 -3.74 -29.46 2.29
N LEU A 70 -2.58 -29.79 1.73
CA LEU A 70 -1.57 -28.83 1.31
C LEU A 70 -2.14 -27.90 0.22
N HIS A 71 -2.83 -28.45 -0.79
CA HIS A 71 -3.47 -27.69 -1.84
C HIS A 71 -4.55 -26.75 -1.28
N PHE A 72 -5.45 -27.27 -0.43
CA PHE A 72 -6.50 -26.45 0.18
C PHE A 72 -5.92 -25.30 1.03
N LEU A 73 -4.93 -25.59 1.88
CA LEU A 73 -4.31 -24.57 2.73
C LEU A 73 -3.55 -23.53 1.91
N LYS A 74 -2.87 -23.94 0.83
CA LYS A 74 -2.20 -23.06 -0.12
C LYS A 74 -3.19 -22.05 -0.70
N GLU A 75 -4.29 -22.53 -1.27
CA GLU A 75 -5.30 -21.69 -1.91
C GLU A 75 -6.03 -20.79 -0.90
N PHE A 76 -6.43 -21.34 0.25
CA PHE A 76 -7.09 -20.58 1.31
C PHE A 76 -6.19 -19.47 1.87
N GLY A 77 -4.91 -19.78 2.12
CA GLY A 77 -3.92 -18.80 2.56
C GLY A 77 -3.73 -17.67 1.52
N LEU A 78 -3.67 -18.04 0.24
CA LEU A 78 -3.56 -17.08 -0.86
C LEU A 78 -4.77 -16.15 -0.94
N ILE A 79 -5.99 -16.68 -0.84
CA ILE A 79 -7.24 -15.89 -0.86
C ILE A 79 -7.26 -14.89 0.29
N LEU A 80 -6.98 -15.33 1.52
CA LEU A 80 -6.92 -14.46 2.71
C LEU A 80 -5.91 -13.34 2.52
N PHE A 81 -4.72 -13.67 2.03
CA PHE A 81 -3.63 -12.74 1.80
C PHE A 81 -4.00 -11.68 0.76
N VAL A 82 -4.47 -12.11 -0.41
CA VAL A 82 -4.77 -11.22 -1.53
C VAL A 82 -6.00 -10.35 -1.24
N TYR A 83 -7.03 -10.91 -0.61
CA TYR A 83 -8.21 -10.17 -0.19
C TYR A 83 -7.86 -9.05 0.80
N SER A 84 -7.03 -9.38 1.80
CA SER A 84 -6.56 -8.38 2.79
C SER A 84 -5.77 -7.24 2.14
N ILE A 85 -4.91 -7.55 1.16
CA ILE A 85 -4.21 -6.52 0.37
C ILE A 85 -5.21 -5.65 -0.39
N GLY A 86 -6.21 -6.26 -1.04
CA GLY A 86 -7.22 -5.52 -1.80
C GLY A 86 -8.00 -4.52 -0.93
N LEU A 87 -8.36 -4.90 0.30
CA LEU A 87 -9.01 -4.01 1.26
C LEU A 87 -8.10 -2.85 1.71
N GLU A 88 -6.81 -3.12 1.92
CA GLU A 88 -5.82 -2.11 2.31
C GLU A 88 -5.60 -1.07 1.19
N VAL A 89 -5.50 -1.56 -0.03
CA VAL A 89 -5.19 -0.80 -1.23
C VAL A 89 -6.39 -0.03 -1.76
N GLY A 90 -7.62 -0.58 -1.63
CA GLY A 90 -8.84 -0.08 -2.25
C GLY A 90 -9.13 1.42 -2.06
N PRO A 91 -9.08 1.97 -0.84
CA PRO A 91 -9.35 3.40 -0.61
C PRO A 91 -8.37 4.33 -1.34
N GLY A 92 -7.09 3.94 -1.42
CA GLY A 92 -6.01 4.71 -2.06
C GLY A 92 -5.91 4.51 -3.57
N PHE A 93 -6.42 3.39 -4.10
CA PHE A 93 -6.24 2.99 -5.50
C PHE A 93 -6.69 4.06 -6.49
N PHE A 94 -7.92 4.52 -6.37
CA PHE A 94 -8.46 5.56 -7.27
C PHE A 94 -7.97 6.98 -6.91
N ALA A 95 -7.63 7.23 -5.65
CA ALA A 95 -7.11 8.51 -5.21
C ALA A 95 -5.72 8.80 -5.77
N SER A 96 -4.88 7.77 -5.92
CA SER A 96 -3.52 7.89 -6.45
C SER A 96 -3.47 8.42 -7.89
N PHE A 97 -4.56 8.29 -8.65
CA PHE A 97 -4.66 8.84 -10.02
C PHE A 97 -5.12 10.30 -10.08
N LYS A 98 -5.71 10.84 -9.00
CA LYS A 98 -6.32 12.20 -9.01
C LYS A 98 -5.38 13.30 -8.57
N ASN A 99 -4.51 13.08 -7.60
CA ASN A 99 -3.81 14.13 -6.87
C ASN A 99 -2.29 14.16 -7.17
N GLY A 100 -1.89 14.47 -8.40
CA GLY A 100 -0.46 14.57 -8.75
C GLY A 100 0.29 13.23 -8.89
N GLY A 101 -0.33 12.10 -8.52
CA GLY A 101 0.25 10.77 -8.62
C GLY A 101 0.31 10.19 -10.04
N LYS A 102 -0.21 10.90 -11.06
CA LYS A 102 -0.25 10.39 -12.45
C LYS A 102 1.15 10.10 -12.99
N SER A 103 2.11 10.99 -12.80
CA SER A 103 3.50 10.81 -13.25
C SER A 103 4.20 9.67 -12.52
N LEU A 104 3.95 9.53 -11.20
CA LEU A 104 4.51 8.44 -10.40
C LEU A 104 3.95 7.09 -10.83
N ASN A 105 2.63 6.99 -11.04
CA ASN A 105 1.98 5.78 -11.52
C ASN A 105 2.37 5.45 -12.96
N LEU A 106 2.55 6.45 -13.83
CA LEU A 106 3.07 6.25 -15.18
C LEU A 106 4.49 5.69 -15.15
N LEU A 107 5.37 6.24 -14.31
CA LEU A 107 6.71 5.70 -14.12
C LEU A 107 6.67 4.25 -13.59
N SER A 108 5.81 3.97 -12.63
CA SER A 108 5.61 2.61 -12.12
C SER A 108 5.16 1.64 -13.22
N MET A 109 4.24 2.06 -14.09
CA MET A 109 3.80 1.27 -15.25
C MET A 109 4.96 1.01 -16.22
N ILE A 110 5.81 2.01 -16.48
CA ILE A 110 7.01 1.85 -17.32
C ILE A 110 7.95 0.81 -16.70
N VAL A 111 8.20 0.86 -15.38
CA VAL A 111 9.07 -0.11 -14.69
C VAL A 111 8.49 -1.52 -14.77
N VAL A 112 7.17 -1.68 -14.59
CA VAL A 112 6.50 -2.99 -14.74
C VAL A 112 6.63 -3.50 -16.17
N ALA A 113 6.37 -2.66 -17.17
CA ALA A 113 6.50 -3.01 -18.57
C ALA A 113 7.95 -3.42 -18.94
N LEU A 114 8.93 -2.66 -18.46
CA LEU A 114 10.35 -3.00 -18.65
C LEU A 114 10.70 -4.35 -18.02
N SER A 115 10.14 -4.68 -16.83
CA SER A 115 10.36 -5.99 -16.20
C SER A 115 9.80 -7.11 -17.07
N ILE A 116 8.62 -6.93 -17.66
CA ILE A 116 7.97 -7.90 -18.55
C ILE A 116 8.80 -8.05 -19.83
N ILE A 117 9.17 -6.94 -20.46
CA ILE A 117 9.99 -6.96 -21.70
C ILE A 117 11.32 -7.68 -21.44
N THR A 118 12.02 -7.34 -20.36
CA THR A 118 13.27 -8.02 -19.99
C THR A 118 13.07 -9.51 -19.81
N THR A 119 11.97 -9.91 -19.14
CA THR A 119 11.63 -11.32 -18.93
C THR A 119 11.35 -12.04 -20.26
N LEU A 120 10.55 -11.46 -21.15
CA LEU A 120 10.21 -12.04 -22.45
C LEU A 120 11.44 -12.12 -23.38
N VAL A 121 12.32 -11.13 -23.34
CA VAL A 121 13.59 -11.17 -24.06
C VAL A 121 14.45 -12.34 -23.57
N ILE A 122 14.63 -12.48 -22.24
CA ILE A 122 15.39 -13.60 -21.68
C ILE A 122 14.72 -14.93 -22.05
N PHE A 123 13.39 -15.03 -21.93
CA PHE A 123 12.62 -16.21 -22.29
C PHE A 123 12.88 -16.64 -23.75
N SER A 124 12.88 -15.68 -24.69
CA SER A 124 13.07 -15.96 -26.12
C SER A 124 14.45 -16.54 -26.47
N PHE A 125 15.48 -16.24 -25.64
CA PHE A 125 16.86 -16.68 -25.91
C PHE A 125 17.35 -17.80 -24.99
N SER A 126 16.66 -18.08 -23.88
CA SER A 126 17.19 -18.95 -22.82
C SER A 126 16.78 -20.42 -22.94
N GLY A 127 15.74 -20.74 -23.71
CA GLY A 127 15.16 -22.08 -23.74
C GLY A 127 14.52 -22.54 -22.41
N THR A 128 14.43 -21.63 -21.42
CA THR A 128 13.82 -21.89 -20.11
C THR A 128 12.30 -21.97 -20.26
N SER A 129 11.62 -22.88 -19.52
CA SER A 129 10.17 -22.97 -19.57
C SER A 129 9.50 -21.67 -19.08
N ILE A 130 8.34 -21.36 -19.63
CA ILE A 130 7.59 -20.15 -19.22
C ILE A 130 7.18 -20.22 -17.75
N THR A 131 6.89 -21.40 -17.21
CA THR A 131 6.58 -21.63 -15.80
C THR A 131 7.74 -21.22 -14.91
N SER A 132 8.95 -21.69 -15.20
CA SER A 132 10.16 -21.26 -14.48
C SER A 132 10.39 -19.75 -14.61
N MET A 133 10.23 -19.21 -15.82
CA MET A 133 10.43 -17.78 -16.08
C MET A 133 9.41 -16.90 -15.34
N ALA A 134 8.14 -17.33 -15.24
CA ALA A 134 7.11 -16.65 -14.43
C ALA A 134 7.47 -16.65 -12.94
N GLY A 135 8.01 -17.77 -12.44
CA GLY A 135 8.55 -17.85 -11.09
C GLY A 135 9.71 -16.89 -10.88
N ILE A 136 10.71 -16.89 -11.77
CA ILE A 136 11.87 -16.00 -11.72
C ILE A 136 11.44 -14.53 -11.76
N LEU A 137 10.50 -14.15 -12.63
CA LEU A 137 9.94 -12.80 -12.68
C LEU A 137 9.31 -12.43 -11.33
N SER A 138 8.41 -13.28 -10.80
CA SER A 138 7.73 -13.00 -9.53
C SER A 138 8.71 -12.85 -8.36
N GLY A 139 9.77 -13.66 -8.32
CA GLY A 139 10.85 -13.58 -7.33
C GLY A 139 11.71 -12.33 -7.49
N ALA A 140 12.16 -12.03 -8.72
CA ALA A 140 12.99 -10.88 -9.04
C ALA A 140 12.33 -9.54 -8.67
N VAL A 141 10.99 -9.47 -8.75
CA VAL A 141 10.23 -8.28 -8.37
C VAL A 141 9.60 -8.39 -6.98
N THR A 142 9.99 -9.40 -6.21
CA THR A 142 9.51 -9.67 -4.84
C THR A 142 7.98 -9.71 -4.69
N ASN A 143 7.27 -10.15 -5.75
CA ASN A 143 5.81 -10.17 -5.81
C ASN A 143 5.24 -11.54 -5.44
N THR A 144 5.02 -11.77 -4.15
CA THR A 144 4.41 -13.02 -3.65
C THR A 144 2.99 -13.25 -4.17
N PRO A 145 2.09 -12.25 -4.28
CA PRO A 145 0.79 -12.45 -4.95
C PRO A 145 0.94 -12.86 -6.42
N GLY A 146 1.96 -12.37 -7.12
CA GLY A 146 2.26 -12.78 -8.50
C GLY A 146 2.68 -14.25 -8.59
N LEU A 147 3.42 -14.77 -7.60
CA LEU A 147 3.71 -16.20 -7.50
C LEU A 147 2.41 -17.02 -7.47
N GLY A 148 1.50 -16.68 -6.56
CA GLY A 148 0.20 -17.36 -6.45
C GLY A 148 -0.63 -17.24 -7.73
N ALA A 149 -0.64 -16.05 -8.34
CA ALA A 149 -1.33 -15.79 -9.60
C ALA A 149 -0.78 -16.65 -10.76
N ALA A 150 0.54 -16.81 -10.84
CA ALA A 150 1.17 -17.66 -11.85
C ALA A 150 0.83 -19.14 -11.65
N GLN A 151 0.91 -19.63 -10.41
CA GLN A 151 0.56 -21.02 -10.07
C GLN A 151 -0.90 -21.31 -10.39
N GLN A 152 -1.80 -20.44 -9.96
CA GLN A 152 -3.23 -20.57 -10.21
C GLN A 152 -3.56 -20.55 -11.71
N ALA A 153 -3.02 -19.57 -12.45
CA ALA A 153 -3.26 -19.45 -13.89
C ALA A 153 -2.79 -20.70 -14.64
N PHE A 154 -1.66 -21.27 -14.26
CA PHE A 154 -1.15 -22.49 -14.87
C PHE A 154 -1.99 -23.72 -14.49
N SER A 155 -2.38 -23.85 -13.23
CA SER A 155 -3.26 -24.94 -12.76
C SER A 155 -4.64 -24.87 -13.44
N ASP A 156 -5.20 -23.67 -13.62
CA ASP A 156 -6.48 -23.47 -14.33
C ASP A 156 -6.36 -23.84 -15.83
N LEU A 157 -5.19 -23.59 -16.45
CA LEU A 157 -4.95 -23.85 -17.87
C LEU A 157 -4.66 -25.33 -18.17
N ARG A 158 -3.83 -25.95 -17.34
CA ARG A 158 -3.29 -27.29 -17.61
C ARG A 158 -3.85 -28.38 -16.69
N HIS A 159 -4.60 -28.02 -15.63
CA HIS A 159 -5.13 -28.92 -14.60
C HIS A 159 -4.04 -29.73 -13.87
N ILE A 160 -2.82 -29.20 -13.81
CA ILE A 160 -1.67 -29.74 -13.08
C ILE A 160 -0.92 -28.62 -12.38
N ASP A 161 -0.25 -28.93 -11.29
CA ASP A 161 0.64 -27.99 -10.61
C ASP A 161 1.97 -27.85 -11.35
N ALA A 162 2.59 -26.65 -11.29
CA ALA A 162 3.93 -26.38 -11.80
C ALA A 162 4.88 -25.96 -10.68
N PRO A 163 5.52 -26.91 -9.98
CA PRO A 163 6.46 -26.59 -8.90
C PRO A 163 7.67 -25.76 -9.36
N SER A 164 8.00 -25.78 -10.66
CA SER A 164 9.04 -24.95 -11.27
C SER A 164 8.78 -23.44 -11.09
N ILE A 165 7.51 -23.02 -10.98
CA ILE A 165 7.16 -21.62 -10.68
C ILE A 165 7.67 -21.22 -9.29
N ALA A 166 7.46 -22.06 -8.30
CA ALA A 166 7.91 -21.80 -6.92
C ALA A 166 9.43 -21.90 -6.78
N ALA A 167 10.06 -22.85 -7.48
CA ALA A 167 11.52 -22.96 -7.53
C ALA A 167 12.17 -21.72 -8.14
N GLY A 168 11.65 -21.24 -9.28
CA GLY A 168 12.11 -20.00 -9.92
C GLY A 168 11.95 -18.78 -9.00
N TYR A 169 10.82 -18.66 -8.32
CA TYR A 169 10.58 -17.61 -7.33
C TYR A 169 11.61 -17.65 -6.20
N ALA A 170 11.81 -18.81 -5.57
CA ALA A 170 12.72 -18.95 -4.45
C ALA A 170 14.18 -18.62 -4.83
N ILE A 171 14.64 -19.05 -6.02
CA ILE A 171 16.00 -18.75 -6.51
C ILE A 171 16.18 -17.25 -6.78
N ALA A 172 15.19 -16.59 -7.39
CA ALA A 172 15.30 -15.19 -7.80
C ALA A 172 15.00 -14.20 -6.67
N TYR A 173 14.22 -14.56 -5.64
CA TYR A 173 13.77 -13.64 -4.60
C TYR A 173 14.90 -12.96 -3.81
N PRO A 174 15.96 -13.64 -3.34
CA PRO A 174 17.06 -12.97 -2.67
C PRO A 174 17.73 -11.93 -3.56
N MET A 175 17.86 -12.23 -4.86
CA MET A 175 18.43 -11.32 -5.85
C MET A 175 17.49 -10.14 -6.13
N GLY A 176 16.17 -10.35 -6.05
CA GLY A 176 15.16 -9.30 -6.10
C GLY A 176 15.33 -8.27 -4.99
N VAL A 177 15.61 -8.72 -3.75
CA VAL A 177 15.86 -7.81 -2.63
C VAL A 177 17.20 -7.08 -2.76
N LEU A 178 18.27 -7.82 -2.99
CA LEU A 178 19.63 -7.26 -3.08
C LEU A 178 19.82 -6.40 -4.33
N GLY A 179 19.27 -6.84 -5.47
CA GLY A 179 19.39 -6.15 -6.75
C GLY A 179 18.74 -4.77 -6.76
N VAL A 180 17.60 -4.60 -6.08
CA VAL A 180 16.96 -3.28 -5.92
C VAL A 180 17.87 -2.32 -5.16
N ILE A 181 18.43 -2.76 -4.03
CA ILE A 181 19.33 -1.95 -3.20
C ILE A 181 20.60 -1.59 -3.98
N LEU A 182 21.18 -2.56 -4.68
CA LEU A 182 22.36 -2.34 -5.53
C LEU A 182 22.03 -1.34 -6.66
N SER A 183 20.86 -1.46 -7.29
CA SER A 183 20.41 -0.50 -8.29
C SER A 183 20.29 0.92 -7.76
N PHE A 184 19.83 1.10 -6.52
CA PHE A 184 19.77 2.42 -5.87
C PHE A 184 21.15 3.03 -5.67
N ILE A 185 22.13 2.19 -5.29
CA ILE A 185 23.52 2.62 -5.15
C ILE A 185 24.09 3.03 -6.51
N ILE A 186 23.86 2.22 -7.56
CA ILE A 186 24.30 2.52 -8.92
C ILE A 186 23.66 3.83 -9.43
N LEU A 187 22.35 3.99 -9.26
CA LEU A 187 21.63 5.21 -9.65
C LEU A 187 22.19 6.46 -8.98
N ARG A 188 22.56 6.36 -7.70
CA ARG A 188 23.17 7.48 -6.98
C ARG A 188 24.46 7.96 -7.64
N PHE A 189 25.35 7.02 -8.00
CA PHE A 189 26.61 7.35 -8.62
C PHE A 189 26.43 7.79 -10.08
N ALA A 190 25.60 7.08 -10.85
CA ALA A 190 25.34 7.38 -12.25
C ALA A 190 24.71 8.75 -12.46
N LEU A 191 23.77 9.13 -11.59
CA LEU A 191 23.09 10.43 -11.65
C LEU A 191 23.82 11.54 -10.87
N ARG A 192 24.98 11.25 -10.28
CA ARG A 192 25.78 12.20 -9.47
C ARG A 192 24.94 12.94 -8.43
N VAL A 193 24.11 12.21 -7.69
CA VAL A 193 23.14 12.77 -6.75
C VAL A 193 23.84 13.43 -5.55
N ASP A 194 23.59 14.71 -5.33
CA ASP A 194 23.93 15.40 -4.10
C ASP A 194 22.85 15.12 -3.04
N LYS A 195 23.21 14.29 -2.05
CA LYS A 195 22.28 13.86 -1.01
C LYS A 195 21.70 15.00 -0.21
N GLN A 196 22.50 16.01 0.12
CA GLN A 196 22.11 17.09 1.00
C GLN A 196 21.11 18.00 0.30
N LYS A 197 21.36 18.31 -0.98
CA LYS A 197 20.45 19.08 -1.81
C LYS A 197 19.12 18.37 -2.02
N GLU A 198 19.14 17.08 -2.35
CA GLU A 198 17.92 16.29 -2.56
C GLU A 198 17.12 16.08 -1.25
N GLU A 199 17.80 15.98 -0.11
CA GLU A 199 17.14 15.90 1.18
C GLU A 199 16.48 17.21 1.58
N ASP A 200 17.15 18.33 1.35
CA ASP A 200 16.59 19.66 1.58
C ASP A 200 15.40 19.93 0.67
N GLU A 201 15.47 19.53 -0.60
CA GLU A 201 14.35 19.61 -1.53
C GLU A 201 13.18 18.71 -1.09
N ALA A 202 13.47 17.48 -0.62
CA ALA A 202 12.46 16.56 -0.10
C ALA A 202 11.78 17.10 1.16
N LYS A 203 12.53 17.76 2.05
CA LYS A 203 11.99 18.41 3.26
C LYS A 203 11.19 19.67 2.96
N ARG A 204 11.58 20.42 1.93
CA ARG A 204 10.90 21.66 1.49
C ARG A 204 9.63 21.38 0.68
N GLY A 205 9.32 20.11 0.38
CA GLY A 205 8.16 19.73 -0.43
C GLY A 205 8.25 20.16 -1.90
N LYS A 206 9.42 20.57 -2.40
CA LYS A 206 9.60 20.95 -3.80
C LYS A 206 9.73 19.71 -4.69
N GLY A 207 8.60 19.11 -5.02
CA GLY A 207 8.53 17.99 -5.93
C GLY A 207 7.08 17.50 -6.08
N HIS A 208 6.83 16.56 -6.97
CA HIS A 208 5.51 15.99 -7.28
C HIS A 208 4.71 15.45 -6.07
N LEU A 209 5.27 15.50 -4.87
CA LEU A 209 4.70 15.12 -3.57
C LEU A 209 3.83 16.21 -2.93
N GLU A 210 3.90 17.43 -3.41
CA GLU A 210 3.11 18.56 -2.88
C GLU A 210 1.60 18.31 -2.88
N ALA A 211 1.15 17.36 -3.70
CA ALA A 211 -0.27 17.03 -3.82
C ALA A 211 -0.82 16.13 -2.69
N MET A 212 0.01 15.61 -1.76
CA MET A 212 -0.44 14.66 -0.73
C MET A 212 -0.29 15.12 0.72
N THR A 213 0.53 16.12 0.97
CA THR A 213 0.66 16.73 2.31
C THR A 213 -0.06 18.07 2.34
N LEU A 214 -0.77 18.33 3.44
CA LEU A 214 -1.40 19.63 3.67
C LEU A 214 -0.46 20.51 4.48
N ASN A 215 -0.14 21.68 3.95
CA ASN A 215 0.59 22.72 4.66
C ASN A 215 -0.35 23.57 5.49
N THR A 216 0.15 24.04 6.63
CA THR A 216 -0.51 25.08 7.44
C THR A 216 0.38 26.30 7.40
N PHE A 217 -0.19 27.43 6.98
CA PHE A 217 0.52 28.71 6.87
C PHE A 217 -0.40 29.85 7.26
N ALA A 218 0.18 30.99 7.63
CA ALA A 218 -0.58 32.17 7.98
C ALA A 218 -0.41 33.27 6.92
N VAL A 219 -1.53 33.95 6.62
CA VAL A 219 -1.58 35.05 5.65
C VAL A 219 -2.25 36.25 6.29
N LYS A 220 -1.60 37.42 6.23
CA LYS A 220 -2.19 38.70 6.60
C LYS A 220 -2.93 39.25 5.39
N VAL A 221 -4.20 39.59 5.58
CA VAL A 221 -5.04 40.12 4.51
C VAL A 221 -4.69 41.59 4.26
N SER A 222 -4.19 41.90 3.07
CA SER A 222 -3.81 43.26 2.63
C SER A 222 -4.42 43.61 1.28
N ASN A 223 -4.99 42.67 0.55
CA ASN A 223 -5.56 42.92 -0.76
C ASN A 223 -7.00 43.46 -0.67
N GLN A 224 -7.21 44.67 -1.15
CA GLN A 224 -8.52 45.34 -1.12
C GLN A 224 -9.62 44.58 -1.89
N MET A 225 -9.26 43.75 -2.87
CA MET A 225 -10.23 43.01 -3.69
C MET A 225 -11.02 41.97 -2.89
N VAL A 226 -10.48 41.53 -1.76
CA VAL A 226 -11.11 40.46 -0.92
C VAL A 226 -11.74 41.02 0.36
N PHE A 227 -11.67 42.34 0.60
CA PHE A 227 -12.30 42.95 1.76
C PHE A 227 -13.81 42.84 1.69
N LYS A 228 -14.42 42.46 2.80
CA LYS A 228 -15.86 42.18 2.95
C LYS A 228 -16.35 40.91 2.22
N ASP A 229 -15.48 40.18 1.53
CA ASP A 229 -15.83 38.89 0.99
C ASP A 229 -15.89 37.81 2.09
N THR A 230 -16.76 36.82 1.89
CA THR A 230 -16.81 35.64 2.76
C THR A 230 -15.76 34.61 2.33
N VAL A 231 -15.32 33.77 3.28
CA VAL A 231 -14.41 32.64 2.99
C VAL A 231 -14.95 31.75 1.87
N LYS A 232 -16.30 31.61 1.78
CA LYS A 232 -16.96 30.85 0.71
C LYS A 232 -16.77 31.51 -0.66
N GLN A 233 -16.90 32.83 -0.75
CA GLN A 233 -16.69 33.60 -1.99
C GLN A 233 -15.24 33.52 -2.46
N ILE A 234 -14.28 33.65 -1.56
CA ILE A 234 -12.87 33.53 -1.87
C ILE A 234 -12.53 32.14 -2.38
N ARG A 235 -13.09 31.07 -1.77
CA ARG A 235 -12.94 29.71 -2.28
C ARG A 235 -13.52 29.55 -3.68
N TYR A 236 -14.64 30.19 -3.96
CA TYR A 236 -15.26 30.15 -5.29
C TYR A 236 -14.41 30.89 -6.35
N LEU A 237 -13.79 32.03 -5.98
CA LEU A 237 -12.90 32.79 -6.85
C LEU A 237 -11.64 31.98 -7.21
N LEU A 238 -11.02 31.34 -6.24
CA LEU A 238 -9.81 30.54 -6.44
C LEU A 238 -10.08 29.23 -7.18
N LYS A 239 -11.32 28.73 -7.16
CA LYS A 239 -11.69 27.39 -7.68
C LYS A 239 -10.77 26.27 -7.15
N ARG A 240 -10.29 26.42 -5.92
CA ARG A 240 -9.37 25.50 -5.26
C ARG A 240 -9.83 25.21 -3.83
N ASP A 241 -9.53 24.02 -3.35
CA ASP A 241 -9.87 23.61 -1.98
C ASP A 241 -8.82 24.08 -1.00
N PHE A 242 -9.24 24.82 0.02
CA PHE A 242 -8.47 25.18 1.19
C PHE A 242 -9.41 25.32 2.40
N MET A 243 -8.85 25.28 3.60
CA MET A 243 -9.58 25.44 4.83
C MET A 243 -8.94 26.54 5.68
N VAL A 244 -9.73 27.54 6.10
CA VAL A 244 -9.30 28.49 7.12
C VAL A 244 -9.61 27.90 8.48
N SER A 245 -8.58 27.64 9.28
CA SER A 245 -8.68 26.99 10.59
C SER A 245 -9.00 27.99 11.69
N LYS A 246 -8.30 29.11 11.69
CA LYS A 246 -8.39 30.19 12.70
C LYS A 246 -8.25 31.55 12.04
N ILE A 247 -8.76 32.59 12.70
CA ILE A 247 -8.58 33.98 12.32
C ILE A 247 -8.18 34.80 13.55
N ILE A 248 -7.23 35.71 13.39
CA ILE A 248 -6.88 36.73 14.39
C ILE A 248 -7.36 38.07 13.86
N ARG A 249 -8.26 38.75 14.60
CA ARG A 249 -8.69 40.10 14.33
C ARG A 249 -7.99 41.09 15.24
N ASN A 250 -7.58 42.21 14.68
CA ASN A 250 -6.85 43.22 15.42
C ASN A 250 -7.74 44.47 15.74
N ASN A 251 -8.95 44.23 16.23
CA ASN A 251 -9.91 45.30 16.60
C ASN A 251 -9.74 45.75 18.05
N GLY A 252 -8.49 46.02 18.50
CA GLY A 252 -8.20 46.49 19.86
C GLY A 252 -8.04 45.38 20.91
N GLU A 253 -8.77 44.32 20.82
CA GLU A 253 -8.53 43.04 21.54
C GLU A 253 -8.36 41.95 20.51
N ARG A 254 -7.27 41.17 20.61
CA ARG A 254 -7.03 40.00 19.73
C ARG A 254 -8.13 38.96 19.95
N GLN A 255 -9.19 39.02 19.16
CA GLN A 255 -10.24 38.01 19.18
C GLN A 255 -9.93 36.88 18.19
N ASN A 256 -9.92 35.67 18.73
CA ASN A 256 -9.70 34.46 17.95
C ASN A 256 -11.01 33.71 17.78
N GLU A 257 -11.45 33.59 16.54
CA GLU A 257 -12.72 32.94 16.22
C GLU A 257 -12.53 31.68 15.39
N VAL A 258 -13.43 30.73 15.55
CA VAL A 258 -13.55 29.56 14.67
C VAL A 258 -14.20 30.00 13.37
N VAL A 259 -13.43 29.98 12.28
CA VAL A 259 -13.84 30.50 10.97
C VAL A 259 -14.88 29.62 10.31
N ASN A 260 -15.90 30.23 9.70
CA ASN A 260 -16.90 29.52 8.90
C ASN A 260 -16.93 30.06 7.45
N GLY A 261 -17.66 29.38 6.55
CA GLY A 261 -17.78 29.82 5.17
C GLY A 261 -18.44 31.20 4.97
N GLN A 262 -19.20 31.67 5.97
CA GLN A 262 -19.87 32.98 6.00
C GLN A 262 -19.06 34.05 6.75
N THR A 263 -17.92 33.67 7.33
CA THR A 263 -17.03 34.61 8.01
C THR A 263 -16.54 35.62 6.98
N VAL A 264 -16.83 36.89 7.23
CA VAL A 264 -16.38 38.03 6.42
C VAL A 264 -14.93 38.34 6.77
N ILE A 265 -14.12 38.57 5.77
CA ILE A 265 -12.70 38.90 5.91
C ILE A 265 -12.53 40.41 5.88
N GLU A 266 -11.75 40.93 6.82
CA GLU A 266 -11.48 42.36 6.99
C GLU A 266 -9.98 42.68 6.74
N GLU A 267 -9.68 43.93 6.54
CA GLU A 267 -8.31 44.39 6.36
C GLU A 267 -7.47 44.11 7.62
N GLY A 268 -6.28 43.54 7.43
CA GLY A 268 -5.37 43.22 8.54
C GLY A 268 -5.67 41.93 9.29
N ASP A 269 -6.74 41.20 8.94
CA ASP A 269 -7.01 39.89 9.49
C ASP A 269 -5.83 38.93 9.19
N ILE A 270 -5.44 38.10 10.16
CA ILE A 270 -4.45 37.05 9.96
C ILE A 270 -5.18 35.71 9.93
N LEU A 271 -5.13 35.06 8.79
CA LEU A 271 -5.80 33.78 8.54
C LEU A 271 -4.81 32.62 8.64
N GLN A 272 -5.09 31.65 9.49
CA GLN A 272 -4.37 30.37 9.47
C GLN A 272 -5.07 29.42 8.48
N ILE A 273 -4.35 29.06 7.42
CA ILE A 273 -4.89 28.31 6.27
C ILE A 273 -4.25 26.94 6.19
N VAL A 274 -5.08 25.92 5.91
CA VAL A 274 -4.67 24.56 5.58
C VAL A 274 -4.99 24.30 4.13
N ALA A 275 -3.98 24.06 3.31
CA ALA A 275 -4.12 23.84 1.88
C ALA A 275 -3.02 22.91 1.34
N HIS A 276 -3.21 22.43 0.12
CA HIS A 276 -2.12 21.79 -0.61
C HIS A 276 -1.03 22.81 -0.97
N PRO A 277 0.26 22.46 -0.90
CA PRO A 277 1.37 23.34 -1.24
C PRO A 277 1.22 24.01 -2.62
N THR A 278 0.68 23.30 -3.60
CA THR A 278 0.44 23.82 -4.96
C THR A 278 -0.56 24.98 -5.03
N VAL A 279 -1.32 25.20 -3.96
CA VAL A 279 -2.35 26.26 -3.87
C VAL A 279 -1.88 27.39 -2.96
N GLU A 280 -0.78 27.24 -2.25
CA GLU A 280 -0.26 28.21 -1.28
C GLU A 280 0.05 29.56 -1.94
N GLU A 281 0.86 29.58 -3.01
CA GLU A 281 1.21 30.81 -3.72
C GLU A 281 -0.02 31.55 -4.29
N PRO A 282 -0.97 30.89 -4.98
CA PRO A 282 -2.21 31.52 -5.42
C PRO A 282 -3.05 32.13 -4.29
N ILE A 283 -3.09 31.46 -3.13
CA ILE A 283 -3.81 31.98 -1.96
C ILE A 283 -3.13 33.23 -1.41
N ILE A 284 -1.80 33.21 -1.27
CA ILE A 284 -1.03 34.35 -0.79
C ILE A 284 -1.19 35.54 -1.76
N ALA A 285 -1.06 35.29 -3.07
CA ALA A 285 -1.23 36.31 -4.09
C ALA A 285 -2.62 37.00 -4.09
N LEU A 286 -3.67 36.23 -3.75
CA LEU A 286 -5.03 36.75 -3.67
C LEU A 286 -5.31 37.47 -2.33
N LEU A 287 -4.82 36.94 -1.21
CA LEU A 287 -5.17 37.46 0.11
C LEU A 287 -4.23 38.55 0.61
N GLY A 288 -2.93 38.44 0.34
CA GLY A 288 -1.93 39.42 0.79
C GLY A 288 -0.57 38.79 1.10
N GLU A 289 -0.03 39.01 2.30
CA GLU A 289 1.32 38.65 2.68
C GLU A 289 1.40 37.45 3.58
N LYS A 290 2.36 36.54 3.31
CA LYS A 290 2.66 35.42 4.21
C LYS A 290 3.36 35.96 5.46
N VAL A 291 2.83 35.57 6.63
CA VAL A 291 3.38 35.95 7.94
C VAL A 291 3.76 34.71 8.73
N ASP A 292 4.85 34.83 9.47
CA ASP A 292 5.30 33.75 10.37
C ASP A 292 4.73 34.01 11.76
N VAL A 293 3.60 33.38 12.04
CA VAL A 293 2.89 33.49 13.32
C VAL A 293 2.93 32.15 14.00
N LYS A 294 3.47 32.10 15.21
CA LYS A 294 3.53 30.87 16.00
C LYS A 294 2.12 30.42 16.41
N ASP A 295 1.87 29.11 16.43
CA ASP A 295 0.57 28.55 16.83
C ASP A 295 0.08 29.03 18.20
N GLU A 296 1.01 29.39 19.08
CA GLU A 296 0.75 29.96 20.42
C GLU A 296 0.10 31.35 20.36
N GLU A 297 0.35 32.11 19.29
CA GLU A 297 -0.21 33.46 19.10
C GLU A 297 -1.66 33.42 18.60
N PHE A 298 -2.10 32.28 18.02
CA PHE A 298 -3.48 32.06 17.60
C PHE A 298 -4.43 31.76 18.76
N SER A 299 -4.05 31.96 20.01
CA SER A 299 -4.84 31.93 21.25
C SER A 299 -4.67 30.73 22.15
N SER A 300 -4.68 31.05 23.45
CA SER A 300 -4.77 30.09 24.56
C SER A 300 -6.12 29.37 24.65
N GLU A 301 -7.18 29.86 24.00
CA GLU A 301 -8.54 29.32 24.11
C GLU A 301 -8.93 28.30 23.04
N LEU A 302 -8.29 28.34 21.85
CA LEU A 302 -8.57 27.41 20.76
C LEU A 302 -7.47 26.35 20.66
N ILE A 303 -7.80 25.14 21.06
CA ILE A 303 -6.90 23.99 21.01
C ILE A 303 -7.16 23.13 19.76
N ASN A 304 -6.12 22.40 19.35
CA ASN A 304 -6.19 21.41 18.29
C ASN A 304 -6.19 20.02 18.93
N ARG A 305 -7.13 19.17 18.55
CA ARG A 305 -7.15 17.77 19.01
C ARG A 305 -7.41 16.81 17.84
N ARG A 306 -6.68 15.71 17.82
CA ARG A 306 -6.93 14.63 16.88
C ARG A 306 -7.92 13.66 17.48
N ILE A 307 -9.05 13.46 16.81
CA ILE A 307 -10.17 12.60 17.24
C ILE A 307 -10.27 11.45 16.24
N LEU A 308 -10.38 10.22 16.76
CA LEU A 308 -10.60 9.03 15.98
C LEU A 308 -12.11 8.77 15.80
N ILE A 309 -12.59 8.59 14.58
CA ILE A 309 -13.98 8.27 14.32
C ILE A 309 -14.23 6.80 14.64
N THR A 310 -15.05 6.57 15.68
CA THR A 310 -15.35 5.22 16.19
C THR A 310 -16.83 4.90 16.26
N LYS A 311 -17.73 5.88 16.01
CA LYS A 311 -19.18 5.62 15.96
C LYS A 311 -19.63 5.19 14.56
N PRO A 312 -20.28 4.00 14.43
CA PRO A 312 -20.79 3.51 13.15
C PRO A 312 -21.75 4.47 12.45
N GLY A 313 -22.59 5.20 13.20
CA GLY A 313 -23.55 6.16 12.66
C GLY A 313 -22.94 7.40 11.98
N ILE A 314 -21.61 7.59 12.06
CA ILE A 314 -20.87 8.66 11.37
C ILE A 314 -20.38 8.20 9.99
N ASN A 315 -20.22 6.89 9.80
CA ASN A 315 -19.70 6.34 8.57
C ASN A 315 -20.55 6.76 7.36
N GLY A 316 -19.90 7.34 6.34
CA GLY A 316 -20.53 7.80 5.12
C GLY A 316 -21.25 9.16 5.21
N LYS A 317 -21.36 9.78 6.40
CA LYS A 317 -21.90 11.14 6.53
C LYS A 317 -20.88 12.18 6.10
N SER A 318 -21.35 13.23 5.41
CA SER A 318 -20.50 14.37 5.08
C SER A 318 -20.27 15.26 6.30
N ILE A 319 -19.16 16.02 6.29
CA ILE A 319 -18.85 16.97 7.37
C ILE A 319 -19.99 17.99 7.54
N SER A 320 -20.61 18.44 6.44
CA SER A 320 -21.76 19.35 6.47
C SER A 320 -22.98 18.73 7.15
N GLN A 321 -23.27 17.45 6.92
CA GLN A 321 -24.39 16.75 7.56
C GLN A 321 -24.23 16.59 9.08
N LEU A 322 -23.01 16.58 9.57
CA LEU A 322 -22.74 16.46 11.02
C LEU A 322 -22.96 17.76 11.78
N GLN A 323 -22.98 18.89 11.08
CA GLN A 323 -23.22 20.22 11.65
C GLN A 323 -22.37 20.53 12.92
N ILE A 324 -21.16 19.93 13.00
CA ILE A 324 -20.28 20.06 14.18
C ILE A 324 -19.97 21.53 14.48
N ARG A 325 -19.74 22.30 13.40
CA ARG A 325 -19.42 23.72 13.55
C ARG A 325 -20.60 24.53 14.11
N SER A 326 -21.79 24.37 13.52
CA SER A 326 -22.98 25.14 13.91
C SER A 326 -23.50 24.74 15.29
N ASN A 327 -23.47 23.45 15.63
CA ASN A 327 -24.06 22.92 16.82
C ASN A 327 -23.09 22.84 18.00
N LEU A 328 -21.79 22.65 17.74
CA LEU A 328 -20.80 22.41 18.78
C LEU A 328 -19.70 23.47 18.85
N GLY A 329 -19.62 24.40 17.88
CA GLY A 329 -18.59 25.45 17.87
C GLY A 329 -17.17 24.94 17.62
N ALA A 330 -17.02 23.77 17.02
CA ALA A 330 -15.74 23.19 16.66
C ALA A 330 -15.62 23.00 15.14
N ASN A 331 -14.41 23.12 14.58
CA ASN A 331 -14.16 22.98 13.15
C ASN A 331 -13.27 21.78 12.88
N ILE A 332 -13.65 20.93 11.91
CA ILE A 332 -12.77 19.90 11.37
C ILE A 332 -11.92 20.55 10.27
N THR A 333 -10.60 20.49 10.41
CA THR A 333 -9.67 21.14 9.50
C THR A 333 -8.95 20.16 8.59
N ARG A 334 -8.73 18.94 9.07
CA ARG A 334 -7.98 17.88 8.36
C ARG A 334 -8.57 16.52 8.70
N VAL A 335 -8.58 15.63 7.72
CA VAL A 335 -8.97 14.23 7.88
C VAL A 335 -7.81 13.36 7.42
N ASN A 336 -7.22 12.59 8.33
CA ASN A 336 -6.22 11.58 7.98
C ASN A 336 -6.91 10.24 7.77
N ARG A 337 -6.81 9.70 6.58
CA ARG A 337 -7.36 8.40 6.18
C ARG A 337 -6.25 7.50 5.67
N ASN A 338 -5.96 6.43 6.39
CA ASN A 338 -4.91 5.46 6.04
C ASN A 338 -3.54 6.13 5.76
N GLY A 339 -3.18 7.16 6.55
CA GLY A 339 -1.93 7.88 6.40
C GLY A 339 -1.97 9.06 5.40
N VAL A 340 -3.05 9.21 4.62
CA VAL A 340 -3.22 10.32 3.68
C VAL A 340 -4.02 11.44 4.32
N ASP A 341 -3.49 12.66 4.29
CA ASP A 341 -4.19 13.86 4.77
C ASP A 341 -5.12 14.44 3.69
N LEU A 342 -6.39 14.59 4.03
CA LEU A 342 -7.43 15.16 3.18
C LEU A 342 -7.90 16.49 3.76
N ILE A 343 -8.17 17.48 2.88
CA ILE A 343 -8.81 18.73 3.30
C ILE A 343 -10.24 18.44 3.74
N ALA A 344 -10.63 18.97 4.90
CA ALA A 344 -11.95 18.78 5.45
C ALA A 344 -13.01 19.64 4.74
N THR A 345 -13.28 19.34 3.47
CA THR A 345 -14.35 20.01 2.70
C THR A 345 -15.73 19.62 3.23
N PRO A 346 -16.76 20.49 3.10
CA PRO A 346 -18.10 20.21 3.59
C PRO A 346 -18.69 18.90 3.05
N ASP A 347 -18.36 18.52 1.82
CA ASP A 347 -18.88 17.35 1.13
C ASP A 347 -18.06 16.07 1.39
N LEU A 348 -16.92 16.19 2.09
CA LEU A 348 -16.09 15.05 2.43
C LEU A 348 -16.86 14.11 3.36
N LYS A 349 -17.08 12.89 2.89
CA LYS A 349 -17.71 11.83 3.69
C LYS A 349 -16.68 11.20 4.64
N LEU A 350 -16.98 11.22 5.92
CA LEU A 350 -16.17 10.63 6.96
C LEU A 350 -16.34 9.11 7.02
N GLN A 351 -15.30 8.42 7.42
CA GLN A 351 -15.28 6.96 7.55
C GLN A 351 -14.87 6.55 8.96
N LEU A 352 -15.32 5.38 9.38
CA LEU A 352 -14.78 4.76 10.59
C LEU A 352 -13.26 4.59 10.45
N GLY A 353 -12.54 4.93 11.52
CA GLY A 353 -11.07 4.88 11.51
C GLY A 353 -10.38 6.13 10.97
N ASP A 354 -11.11 7.09 10.38
CA ASP A 354 -10.53 8.38 10.05
C ASP A 354 -10.06 9.09 11.33
N ARG A 355 -8.89 9.72 11.26
CA ARG A 355 -8.40 10.63 12.30
C ARG A 355 -8.65 12.05 11.85
N VAL A 356 -9.58 12.74 12.52
CA VAL A 356 -9.91 14.13 12.20
C VAL A 356 -9.19 15.08 13.15
N THR A 357 -8.60 16.14 12.59
CA THR A 357 -8.08 17.24 13.40
C THR A 357 -9.19 18.26 13.61
N VAL A 358 -9.55 18.45 14.85
CA VAL A 358 -10.63 19.36 15.29
C VAL A 358 -10.02 20.56 16.01
N VAL A 359 -10.49 21.75 15.67
CA VAL A 359 -10.11 23.04 16.27
C VAL A 359 -11.33 23.63 16.97
N GLY A 360 -11.17 24.05 18.21
CA GLY A 360 -12.25 24.66 18.98
C GLY A 360 -11.87 24.88 20.44
N LYS A 361 -12.81 25.43 21.22
CA LYS A 361 -12.68 25.50 22.68
C LYS A 361 -12.75 24.10 23.29
N GLU A 362 -12.14 23.88 24.43
CA GLU A 362 -12.00 22.54 25.03
C GLU A 362 -13.34 21.82 25.21
N LEU A 363 -14.38 22.55 25.67
CA LEU A 363 -15.74 22.00 25.82
C LEU A 363 -16.36 21.60 24.47
N ALA A 364 -16.15 22.40 23.42
CA ALA A 364 -16.63 22.09 22.07
C ALA A 364 -15.96 20.82 21.51
N ILE A 365 -14.66 20.67 21.75
CA ILE A 365 -13.90 19.47 21.35
C ILE A 365 -14.39 18.27 22.15
N ALA A 366 -14.60 18.36 23.46
CA ALA A 366 -15.11 17.26 24.28
C ALA A 366 -16.50 16.78 23.80
N HIS A 367 -17.39 17.71 23.42
CA HIS A 367 -18.68 17.36 22.82
C HIS A 367 -18.51 16.72 21.44
N THR A 368 -17.58 17.22 20.61
CA THR A 368 -17.26 16.63 19.31
C THR A 368 -16.70 15.21 19.46
N GLU A 369 -15.86 14.96 20.46
CA GLU A 369 -15.39 13.60 20.79
C GLU A 369 -16.55 12.66 21.12
N LYS A 370 -17.54 13.13 21.91
CA LYS A 370 -18.73 12.31 22.19
C LYS A 370 -19.56 12.03 20.95
N VAL A 371 -19.63 12.96 20.00
CA VAL A 371 -20.35 12.76 18.72
C VAL A 371 -19.60 11.81 17.80
N LEU A 372 -18.29 11.98 17.62
CA LEU A 372 -17.46 11.19 16.73
C LEU A 372 -17.03 9.84 17.34
N GLY A 373 -16.94 9.77 18.66
CA GLY A 373 -16.71 8.56 19.45
C GLY A 373 -15.39 8.50 20.17
N ASN A 374 -14.25 8.72 19.51
CA ASN A 374 -12.87 8.70 20.04
C ASN A 374 -12.53 7.54 21.03
N GLN A 375 -13.23 6.40 20.92
CA GLN A 375 -13.07 5.24 21.80
C GLN A 375 -12.35 4.13 21.05
N MET A 376 -11.02 4.01 21.22
CA MET A 376 -10.23 2.95 20.60
C MET A 376 -10.77 1.54 20.89
N LYS A 377 -11.32 1.30 22.09
CA LYS A 377 -11.90 -0.01 22.46
C LYS A 377 -13.04 -0.46 21.53
N ARG A 378 -13.80 0.43 20.92
CA ARG A 378 -14.89 0.08 19.99
C ARG A 378 -14.39 -0.39 18.62
N LEU A 379 -13.21 0.05 18.21
CA LEU A 379 -12.58 -0.39 16.97
C LEU A 379 -11.85 -1.73 17.13
N ASN A 380 -11.68 -2.21 18.37
CA ASN A 380 -10.97 -3.46 18.63
C ASN A 380 -11.77 -4.73 18.27
N TYR A 381 -13.07 -4.59 17.96
CA TYR A 381 -13.89 -5.71 17.51
C TYR A 381 -13.92 -5.71 15.97
N PRO A 382 -13.17 -6.63 15.29
CA PRO A 382 -13.23 -6.72 13.85
C PRO A 382 -14.59 -7.24 13.41
N ASN A 383 -15.14 -6.62 12.36
CA ASN A 383 -16.35 -7.12 11.72
C ASN A 383 -15.95 -8.16 10.66
N LEU A 384 -16.16 -9.44 10.95
CA LEU A 384 -15.80 -10.53 10.05
C LEU A 384 -16.78 -10.72 8.90
N ILE A 385 -18.03 -10.23 9.03
CA ILE A 385 -19.07 -10.39 8.01
C ILE A 385 -18.66 -9.85 6.65
N PRO A 386 -18.18 -8.60 6.52
CA PRO A 386 -17.74 -8.07 5.22
C PRO A 386 -16.55 -8.84 4.63
N ILE A 387 -15.69 -9.41 5.48
CA ILE A 387 -14.53 -10.19 5.02
C ILE A 387 -15.02 -11.48 4.32
N PHE A 388 -15.80 -12.30 5.02
CA PHE A 388 -16.24 -13.58 4.48
C PHE A 388 -17.23 -13.42 3.32
N LEU A 389 -18.14 -12.45 3.37
CA LEU A 389 -19.00 -12.12 2.24
C LEU A 389 -18.20 -11.62 1.04
N GLY A 390 -17.18 -10.79 1.28
CA GLY A 390 -16.31 -10.30 0.22
C GLY A 390 -15.44 -11.40 -0.39
N ILE A 391 -14.92 -12.32 0.41
CA ILE A 391 -14.20 -13.52 -0.08
C ILE A 391 -15.13 -14.38 -0.92
N MET A 392 -16.36 -14.66 -0.43
CA MET A 392 -17.36 -15.40 -1.19
C MET A 392 -17.65 -14.76 -2.56
N LEU A 393 -17.91 -13.45 -2.59
CA LEU A 393 -18.09 -12.70 -3.83
C LEU A 393 -16.83 -12.73 -4.70
N GLY A 394 -15.67 -12.66 -4.09
CA GLY A 394 -14.37 -12.79 -4.77
C GLY A 394 -14.22 -14.14 -5.46
N CYS A 395 -14.56 -15.23 -4.78
CA CYS A 395 -14.57 -16.57 -5.38
C CYS A 395 -15.59 -16.73 -6.51
N ILE A 396 -16.76 -16.08 -6.41
CA ILE A 396 -17.73 -16.06 -7.51
C ILE A 396 -17.14 -15.34 -8.72
N VAL A 397 -16.60 -14.12 -8.53
CA VAL A 397 -15.99 -13.32 -9.61
C VAL A 397 -14.74 -14.03 -10.19
N ALA A 398 -13.99 -14.74 -9.37
CA ALA A 398 -12.83 -15.53 -9.82
C ALA A 398 -13.18 -16.55 -10.91
N ASN A 399 -14.38 -17.14 -10.83
CA ASN A 399 -14.84 -18.19 -11.73
C ASN A 399 -15.64 -17.68 -12.96
N ILE A 400 -15.88 -16.35 -13.05
CA ILE A 400 -16.55 -15.78 -14.23
C ILE A 400 -15.62 -15.87 -15.44
N PRO A 401 -16.01 -16.58 -16.52
CA PRO A 401 -15.19 -16.64 -17.72
C PRO A 401 -15.29 -15.33 -18.51
N PHE A 402 -14.13 -14.81 -18.93
CA PHE A 402 -14.01 -13.66 -19.82
C PHE A 402 -13.55 -14.13 -21.19
N PHE A 403 -14.29 -13.76 -22.21
CA PHE A 403 -13.89 -14.03 -23.59
C PHE A 403 -13.00 -12.89 -24.12
N ILE A 404 -11.78 -13.21 -24.53
CA ILE A 404 -10.91 -12.28 -25.25
C ILE A 404 -10.78 -12.75 -26.70
N PRO A 405 -11.16 -11.92 -27.69
CA PRO A 405 -10.99 -12.27 -29.09
C PRO A 405 -9.53 -12.61 -29.41
N GLY A 406 -9.29 -13.78 -29.99
CA GLY A 406 -7.95 -14.27 -30.34
C GLY A 406 -7.32 -15.26 -29.36
N ILE A 407 -7.98 -15.53 -28.22
CA ILE A 407 -7.57 -16.58 -27.27
C ILE A 407 -8.70 -17.62 -27.25
N ASN A 408 -8.37 -18.87 -27.58
CA ASN A 408 -9.36 -19.96 -27.66
C ASN A 408 -9.85 -20.47 -26.30
N GLU A 409 -9.25 -20.02 -25.22
CA GLU A 409 -9.53 -20.43 -23.85
C GLU A 409 -10.37 -19.37 -23.13
N ASN A 410 -11.30 -19.82 -22.30
CA ASN A 410 -12.07 -18.94 -21.42
C ASN A 410 -11.19 -18.47 -20.24
N LEU A 411 -10.68 -17.26 -20.32
CA LEU A 411 -9.89 -16.65 -19.26
C LEU A 411 -10.74 -16.43 -18.01
N ARG A 412 -10.18 -16.72 -16.84
CA ARG A 412 -10.78 -16.44 -15.53
C ARG A 412 -9.83 -15.59 -14.70
N LEU A 413 -10.37 -14.77 -13.80
CA LEU A 413 -9.53 -14.00 -12.88
C LEU A 413 -8.79 -14.89 -11.86
N GLY A 414 -9.29 -16.11 -11.65
CA GLY A 414 -8.75 -17.05 -10.69
C GLY A 414 -8.88 -16.59 -9.23
N LEU A 415 -8.52 -17.46 -8.30
CA LEU A 415 -8.63 -17.21 -6.85
C LEU A 415 -7.68 -16.11 -6.34
N THR A 416 -6.75 -15.65 -7.16
CA THR A 416 -5.91 -14.48 -6.86
C THR A 416 -6.53 -13.19 -7.33
N GLY A 417 -7.06 -13.14 -8.56
CA GLY A 417 -7.59 -11.93 -9.18
C GLY A 417 -8.98 -11.55 -8.68
N GLY A 418 -9.89 -12.52 -8.59
CA GLY A 418 -11.27 -12.27 -8.18
C GLY A 418 -11.39 -11.64 -6.79
N PRO A 419 -10.83 -12.26 -5.73
CA PRO A 419 -10.82 -11.67 -4.39
C PRO A 419 -10.13 -10.32 -4.31
N LEU A 420 -9.05 -10.10 -5.06
CA LEU A 420 -8.35 -8.80 -5.11
C LEU A 420 -9.25 -7.69 -5.65
N VAL A 421 -9.87 -7.92 -6.81
CA VAL A 421 -10.74 -6.94 -7.47
C VAL A 421 -11.94 -6.61 -6.58
N VAL A 422 -12.62 -7.63 -6.05
CA VAL A 422 -13.75 -7.44 -5.14
C VAL A 422 -13.35 -6.68 -3.88
N ALA A 423 -12.21 -7.00 -3.28
CA ALA A 423 -11.72 -6.31 -2.10
C ALA A 423 -11.37 -4.84 -2.38
N ILE A 424 -10.74 -4.53 -3.52
CA ILE A 424 -10.49 -3.14 -3.95
C ILE A 424 -11.81 -2.38 -4.12
N LEU A 425 -12.81 -2.97 -4.77
CA LEU A 425 -14.11 -2.34 -4.99
C LEU A 425 -14.87 -2.13 -3.66
N ILE A 426 -14.87 -3.14 -2.77
CA ILE A 426 -15.47 -3.03 -1.45
C ILE A 426 -14.75 -1.94 -0.61
N GLY A 427 -13.43 -1.92 -0.63
CA GLY A 427 -12.64 -0.91 0.09
C GLY A 427 -12.93 0.53 -0.39
N TYR A 428 -13.16 0.71 -1.69
CA TYR A 428 -13.44 2.02 -2.28
C TYR A 428 -14.92 2.43 -2.20
N PHE A 429 -15.84 1.52 -2.59
CA PHE A 429 -17.27 1.83 -2.68
C PHE A 429 -18.02 1.59 -1.37
N GLY A 430 -17.56 0.67 -0.52
CA GLY A 430 -18.24 0.30 0.72
C GLY A 430 -18.62 1.51 1.58
N PRO A 431 -17.70 2.45 1.86
CA PRO A 431 -18.02 3.65 2.63
C PRO A 431 -19.05 4.57 1.96
N LYS A 432 -19.13 4.58 0.59
CA LYS A 432 -20.10 5.40 -0.13
C LYS A 432 -21.53 4.90 0.03
N TYR A 433 -21.69 3.59 0.20
CA TYR A 433 -23.00 2.93 0.36
C TYR A 433 -23.32 2.59 1.81
N ASN A 434 -22.64 3.22 2.77
CA ASN A 434 -22.80 3.01 4.22
C ASN A 434 -22.54 1.56 4.66
N LEU A 435 -21.88 0.77 3.85
CA LEU A 435 -21.40 -0.56 4.27
C LEU A 435 -20.25 -0.35 5.26
N VAL A 436 -20.39 -0.93 6.46
CA VAL A 436 -19.32 -0.91 7.48
C VAL A 436 -18.27 -1.92 7.04
N THR A 437 -17.35 -1.49 6.18
CA THR A 437 -16.22 -2.31 5.69
C THR A 437 -14.97 -2.11 6.54
N TYR A 438 -15.06 -1.28 7.58
CA TYR A 438 -13.93 -0.97 8.44
C TYR A 438 -13.53 -2.19 9.25
N ASN A 439 -12.37 -2.72 8.95
CA ASN A 439 -11.58 -3.54 9.87
C ASN A 439 -10.49 -2.67 10.49
N THR A 440 -10.13 -2.96 11.74
CA THR A 440 -8.95 -2.33 12.32
C THR A 440 -7.75 -2.64 11.42
N ILE A 441 -6.87 -1.67 11.22
CA ILE A 441 -5.63 -1.87 10.46
C ILE A 441 -4.90 -3.12 10.99
N SER A 442 -4.85 -3.29 12.32
CA SER A 442 -4.22 -4.45 12.96
C SER A 442 -4.89 -5.77 12.60
N ALA A 443 -6.22 -5.83 12.53
CA ALA A 443 -6.94 -7.06 12.16
C ALA A 443 -6.70 -7.42 10.68
N ASN A 444 -6.70 -6.43 9.78
CA ASN A 444 -6.42 -6.66 8.37
C ASN A 444 -4.96 -7.10 8.14
N LEU A 445 -4.01 -6.47 8.84
CA LEU A 445 -2.60 -6.87 8.81
C LEU A 445 -2.42 -8.30 9.33
N MET A 446 -3.10 -8.68 10.43
CA MET A 446 -3.04 -10.04 10.99
C MET A 446 -3.58 -11.07 9.99
N LEU A 447 -4.72 -10.81 9.35
CA LEU A 447 -5.27 -11.70 8.32
C LEU A 447 -4.33 -11.84 7.13
N ARG A 448 -3.73 -10.73 6.69
CA ARG A 448 -2.73 -10.72 5.62
C ARG A 448 -1.51 -11.56 5.97
N GLU A 449 -0.98 -11.40 7.19
CA GLU A 449 0.20 -12.15 7.64
C GLU A 449 -0.11 -13.62 7.83
N ILE A 450 -1.24 -13.98 8.40
CA ILE A 450 -1.67 -15.40 8.52
C ILE A 450 -1.79 -16.01 7.12
N GLY A 451 -2.47 -15.34 6.20
CA GLY A 451 -2.66 -15.81 4.84
C GLY A 451 -1.34 -16.06 4.11
N ILE A 452 -0.42 -15.08 4.13
CA ILE A 452 0.89 -15.23 3.47
C ILE A 452 1.77 -16.30 4.15
N CYS A 453 1.74 -16.41 5.48
CA CYS A 453 2.51 -17.44 6.19
C CYS A 453 2.06 -18.84 5.80
N ILE A 454 0.74 -19.10 5.79
CA ILE A 454 0.19 -20.39 5.37
C ILE A 454 0.54 -20.66 3.90
N PHE A 455 0.32 -19.68 3.02
CA PHE A 455 0.63 -19.82 1.60
C PHE A 455 2.11 -20.17 1.35
N LEU A 456 3.04 -19.39 1.91
CA LEU A 456 4.47 -19.62 1.71
C LEU A 456 4.96 -20.94 2.31
N ALA A 457 4.44 -21.32 3.47
CA ALA A 457 4.77 -22.61 4.08
C ALA A 457 4.32 -23.78 3.19
N CYS A 458 3.07 -23.76 2.71
CA CYS A 458 2.54 -24.80 1.83
C CYS A 458 3.28 -24.86 0.48
N VAL A 459 3.58 -23.69 -0.12
CA VAL A 459 4.38 -23.64 -1.35
C VAL A 459 5.78 -24.24 -1.11
N GLY A 460 6.43 -23.88 -0.01
CA GLY A 460 7.75 -24.42 0.32
C GLY A 460 7.74 -25.94 0.53
N LEU A 461 6.81 -26.43 1.34
CA LEU A 461 6.65 -27.86 1.59
C LEU A 461 6.42 -28.65 0.30
N GLY A 462 5.51 -28.17 -0.56
CA GLY A 462 5.15 -28.87 -1.80
C GLY A 462 6.22 -28.84 -2.91
N THR A 463 7.26 -27.99 -2.78
CA THR A 463 8.29 -27.81 -3.85
C THR A 463 9.70 -28.16 -3.42
N GLY A 464 9.90 -28.59 -2.16
CA GLY A 464 11.24 -28.75 -1.57
C GLY A 464 12.16 -29.71 -2.32
N GLU A 465 11.66 -30.86 -2.74
CA GLU A 465 12.45 -31.86 -3.47
C GLU A 465 12.94 -31.30 -4.82
N GLN A 466 12.05 -30.72 -5.61
CA GLN A 466 12.39 -30.17 -6.94
C GLN A 466 13.29 -28.93 -6.84
N PHE A 467 13.16 -28.14 -5.79
CA PHE A 467 13.98 -26.96 -5.58
C PHE A 467 15.47 -27.32 -5.46
N ILE A 468 15.81 -28.29 -4.61
CA ILE A 468 17.21 -28.73 -4.41
C ILE A 468 17.78 -29.29 -5.71
N GLN A 469 17.01 -30.10 -6.43
CA GLN A 469 17.44 -30.64 -7.75
C GLN A 469 17.71 -29.50 -8.75
N THR A 470 16.87 -28.48 -8.77
CA THR A 470 17.03 -27.32 -9.67
C THR A 470 18.25 -26.47 -9.30
N VAL A 471 18.45 -26.18 -8.01
CA VAL A 471 19.61 -25.38 -7.55
C VAL A 471 20.92 -26.10 -7.78
N ALA A 472 20.95 -27.42 -7.58
CA ALA A 472 22.14 -28.24 -7.80
C ALA A 472 22.48 -28.43 -9.30
N SER A 473 21.57 -28.13 -10.21
CA SER A 473 21.79 -28.20 -11.64
C SER A 473 22.47 -26.92 -12.18
N GLU A 474 23.06 -26.99 -13.39
CA GLU A 474 23.62 -25.80 -14.08
C GLU A 474 22.57 -24.69 -14.30
N SER A 475 21.29 -25.03 -14.29
CA SER A 475 20.18 -24.07 -14.42
C SER A 475 20.05 -23.12 -13.20
N GLY A 476 20.46 -23.52 -12.01
CA GLY A 476 20.31 -22.70 -10.80
C GLY A 476 21.08 -21.38 -10.88
N LEU A 477 22.32 -21.41 -11.34
CA LEU A 477 23.15 -20.20 -11.50
C LEU A 477 22.60 -19.26 -12.58
N THR A 478 22.14 -19.83 -13.70
CA THR A 478 21.53 -19.04 -14.78
C THR A 478 20.25 -18.36 -14.34
N TRP A 479 19.41 -19.01 -13.54
CA TRP A 479 18.19 -18.40 -12.99
C TRP A 479 18.49 -17.26 -12.01
N ILE A 480 19.56 -17.36 -11.22
CA ILE A 480 20.07 -16.25 -10.40
C ILE A 480 20.41 -15.03 -11.28
N LEU A 481 21.17 -15.24 -12.37
CA LEU A 481 21.55 -14.17 -13.30
C LEU A 481 20.32 -13.55 -13.98
N TYR A 482 19.34 -14.35 -14.38
CA TYR A 482 18.06 -13.86 -14.92
C TYR A 482 17.31 -13.02 -13.88
N GLY A 483 17.25 -13.46 -12.63
CA GLY A 483 16.67 -12.71 -11.54
C GLY A 483 17.34 -11.34 -11.34
N ILE A 484 18.66 -11.29 -11.37
CA ILE A 484 19.43 -10.04 -11.29
C ILE A 484 19.09 -9.11 -12.47
N ALA A 485 19.09 -9.62 -13.69
CA ALA A 485 18.78 -8.83 -14.88
C ALA A 485 17.35 -8.27 -14.86
N ILE A 486 16.35 -9.12 -14.52
CA ILE A 486 14.94 -8.73 -14.43
C ILE A 486 14.70 -7.71 -13.31
N THR A 487 15.50 -7.73 -12.23
CA THR A 487 15.43 -6.72 -11.16
C THR A 487 16.12 -5.43 -11.56
N MET A 488 17.39 -5.50 -11.95
CA MET A 488 18.25 -4.31 -12.05
C MET A 488 17.98 -3.48 -13.30
N ILE A 489 17.77 -4.11 -14.46
CA ILE A 489 17.59 -3.39 -15.73
C ILE A 489 16.38 -2.45 -15.66
N PRO A 490 15.16 -2.91 -15.27
CA PRO A 490 14.00 -2.04 -15.18
C PRO A 490 14.13 -0.93 -14.15
N ILE A 491 14.78 -1.20 -13.00
CA ILE A 491 14.95 -0.21 -11.94
C ILE A 491 15.94 0.86 -12.35
N ILE A 492 17.05 0.49 -12.97
CA ILE A 492 18.07 1.46 -13.43
C ILE A 492 17.48 2.33 -14.55
N LEU A 493 16.84 1.73 -15.56
CA LEU A 493 16.22 2.48 -16.66
C LEU A 493 15.06 3.36 -16.14
N GLY A 494 14.19 2.81 -15.31
CA GLY A 494 13.11 3.57 -14.67
C GLY A 494 13.63 4.70 -13.79
N GLY A 495 14.73 4.48 -13.07
CA GLY A 495 15.39 5.50 -12.26
C GLY A 495 15.94 6.67 -13.10
N ILE A 496 16.59 6.35 -14.21
CA ILE A 496 17.09 7.36 -15.18
C ILE A 496 15.92 8.14 -15.76
N ILE A 497 14.88 7.46 -16.25
CA ILE A 497 13.68 8.11 -16.80
C ILE A 497 13.00 8.98 -15.72
N GLY A 498 12.83 8.47 -14.52
CA GLY A 498 12.21 9.20 -13.41
C GLY A 498 12.94 10.48 -13.05
N LYS A 499 14.28 10.44 -13.04
CA LYS A 499 15.09 11.63 -12.71
C LYS A 499 15.20 12.62 -13.87
N LEU A 500 15.46 12.13 -15.09
CA LEU A 500 15.78 13.01 -16.23
C LEU A 500 14.53 13.49 -16.99
N VAL A 501 13.47 12.66 -17.08
CA VAL A 501 12.26 13.00 -17.84
C VAL A 501 11.17 13.54 -16.93
N PHE A 502 10.92 12.87 -15.79
CA PHE A 502 9.88 13.30 -14.86
C PHE A 502 10.38 14.28 -13.78
N HIS A 503 11.68 14.55 -13.69
CA HIS A 503 12.31 15.45 -12.71
C HIS A 503 11.91 15.15 -11.26
N ILE A 504 11.73 13.86 -10.92
CA ILE A 504 11.32 13.44 -9.59
C ILE A 504 12.50 13.60 -8.63
N ASN A 505 12.24 14.13 -7.42
CA ASN A 505 13.24 14.14 -6.34
C ASN A 505 13.78 12.73 -6.08
N TYR A 506 15.08 12.60 -5.82
CA TYR A 506 15.76 11.31 -5.70
C TYR A 506 15.15 10.40 -4.63
N TYR A 507 14.87 10.91 -3.44
CA TYR A 507 14.29 10.09 -2.37
C TYR A 507 12.85 9.63 -2.66
N THR A 508 12.05 10.49 -3.27
CA THR A 508 10.73 10.11 -3.81
C THR A 508 10.85 9.03 -4.86
N LEU A 509 11.80 9.20 -5.80
CA LEU A 509 12.06 8.26 -6.88
C LEU A 509 12.42 6.88 -6.36
N LEU A 510 13.31 6.80 -5.36
CA LEU A 510 13.64 5.52 -4.73
C LEU A 510 12.42 4.84 -4.10
N GLY A 511 11.53 5.63 -3.46
CA GLY A 511 10.26 5.14 -2.94
C GLY A 511 9.35 4.58 -4.05
N VAL A 512 9.23 5.31 -5.18
CA VAL A 512 8.46 4.86 -6.36
C VAL A 512 9.03 3.56 -6.95
N LEU A 513 10.34 3.46 -7.10
CA LEU A 513 11.00 2.26 -7.64
C LEU A 513 10.85 1.06 -6.70
N ALA A 514 10.96 1.27 -5.38
CA ALA A 514 10.68 0.24 -4.37
C ALA A 514 9.22 -0.21 -4.43
N GLY A 515 8.27 0.72 -4.58
CA GLY A 515 6.84 0.45 -4.70
C GLY A 515 6.49 -0.26 -6.01
N ALA A 516 7.04 0.19 -7.14
CA ALA A 516 6.89 -0.46 -8.44
C ALA A 516 7.43 -1.91 -8.44
N ASN A 517 8.46 -2.17 -7.63
CA ASN A 517 9.02 -3.51 -7.45
C ASN A 517 8.41 -4.29 -6.28
N THR A 518 7.35 -3.76 -5.67
CA THR A 518 6.64 -4.34 -4.51
C THR A 518 7.56 -4.75 -3.35
N ASN A 519 8.65 -4.00 -3.14
CA ASN A 519 9.75 -4.34 -2.24
C ASN A 519 9.78 -3.47 -0.96
N PRO A 520 9.18 -3.91 0.16
CA PRO A 520 9.21 -3.16 1.41
C PRO A 520 10.61 -3.13 2.07
N SER A 521 11.47 -4.12 1.81
CA SER A 521 12.84 -4.14 2.34
C SER A 521 13.69 -3.03 1.70
N ALA A 522 13.50 -2.77 0.40
CA ALA A 522 14.14 -1.66 -0.28
C ALA A 522 13.64 -0.30 0.26
N LEU A 523 12.33 -0.18 0.56
CA LEU A 523 11.81 1.02 1.21
C LEU A 523 12.44 1.23 2.59
N ALA A 524 12.56 0.17 3.41
CA ALA A 524 13.18 0.26 4.73
C ALA A 524 14.63 0.77 4.63
N TYR A 525 15.41 0.24 3.68
CA TYR A 525 16.76 0.69 3.39
C TYR A 525 16.83 2.20 3.03
N VAL A 526 15.90 2.69 2.21
CA VAL A 526 15.86 4.12 1.83
C VAL A 526 15.48 5.00 3.02
N ARG A 527 14.54 4.56 3.85
CA ARG A 527 14.12 5.30 5.05
C ARG A 527 15.23 5.48 6.08
N GLU A 528 16.20 4.59 6.13
CA GLU A 528 17.39 4.75 6.99
C GLU A 528 18.37 5.83 6.48
N GLN A 529 18.23 6.26 5.21
CA GLN A 529 19.14 7.23 4.58
C GLN A 529 18.63 8.67 4.60
N THR A 530 17.38 8.91 4.94
CA THR A 530 16.77 10.25 4.98
C THR A 530 15.77 10.36 6.13
N SER A 531 15.67 11.56 6.69
CA SER A 531 14.64 11.91 7.67
C SER A 531 13.32 12.38 7.02
N ALA A 532 13.28 12.54 5.69
CA ALA A 532 12.08 12.96 4.97
C ALA A 532 11.11 11.79 4.74
N ASP A 533 9.80 12.07 4.76
CA ASP A 533 8.75 11.08 4.46
C ASP A 533 8.59 10.77 2.96
N ALA A 534 9.33 11.47 2.12
CA ALA A 534 9.27 11.38 0.65
C ALA A 534 9.34 9.95 0.09
N PRO A 535 10.23 9.04 0.57
CA PRO A 535 10.25 7.66 0.09
C PRO A 535 8.97 6.90 0.43
N THR A 536 8.45 7.09 1.65
CA THR A 536 7.23 6.39 2.11
C THR A 536 6.03 6.81 1.28
N VAL A 537 5.92 8.10 0.99
CA VAL A 537 4.83 8.64 0.18
C VAL A 537 4.96 8.20 -1.28
N GLY A 538 6.17 8.23 -1.86
CA GLY A 538 6.43 7.70 -3.20
C GLY A 538 6.03 6.23 -3.33
N TYR A 539 6.41 5.41 -2.38
CA TYR A 539 6.04 4.00 -2.29
C TYR A 539 4.53 3.80 -2.20
N ALA A 540 3.88 4.46 -1.23
CA ALA A 540 2.45 4.29 -0.98
C ALA A 540 1.58 4.69 -2.17
N ASN A 541 2.04 5.65 -3.00
CA ASN A 541 1.34 6.09 -4.20
C ASN A 541 1.26 5.03 -5.29
N VAL A 542 2.35 4.30 -5.50
CA VAL A 542 2.48 3.41 -6.67
C VAL A 542 2.28 1.94 -6.33
N TYR A 543 2.56 1.54 -5.09
CA TYR A 543 2.49 0.16 -4.63
C TYR A 543 1.15 -0.52 -4.95
N PRO A 544 -0.03 0.11 -4.69
CA PRO A 544 -1.32 -0.48 -4.98
C PRO A 544 -1.50 -0.82 -6.46
N PHE A 545 -1.16 0.12 -7.31
CA PHE A 545 -1.31 -0.02 -8.75
C PHE A 545 -0.29 -0.99 -9.33
N ALA A 546 0.96 -0.91 -8.90
CA ALA A 546 2.01 -1.84 -9.31
C ALA A 546 1.68 -3.29 -8.94
N MET A 547 1.18 -3.52 -7.72
CA MET A 547 0.75 -4.83 -7.24
C MET A 547 -0.33 -5.42 -8.15
N PHE A 548 -1.37 -4.64 -8.45
CA PHE A 548 -2.44 -5.06 -9.35
C PHE A 548 -1.92 -5.39 -10.75
N LEU A 549 -1.11 -4.50 -11.34
CA LEU A 549 -0.54 -4.72 -12.67
C LEU A 549 0.31 -6.00 -12.73
N ARG A 550 1.15 -6.24 -11.73
CA ARG A 550 2.02 -7.42 -11.71
C ARG A 550 1.24 -8.72 -11.59
N ILE A 551 0.14 -8.74 -10.81
CA ILE A 551 -0.74 -9.92 -10.71
C ILE A 551 -1.40 -10.20 -12.07
N VAL A 552 -1.97 -9.18 -12.69
CA VAL A 552 -2.66 -9.34 -13.98
C VAL A 552 -1.69 -9.72 -15.10
N THR A 553 -0.54 -9.05 -15.17
CA THR A 553 0.43 -9.30 -16.24
C THR A 553 1.06 -10.69 -16.17
N ILE A 554 1.32 -11.22 -14.96
CA ILE A 554 1.88 -12.58 -14.83
C ILE A 554 0.85 -13.64 -15.27
N GLN A 555 -0.44 -13.43 -14.95
CA GLN A 555 -1.50 -14.30 -15.43
C GLN A 555 -1.58 -14.30 -16.96
N ILE A 556 -1.54 -13.09 -17.57
CA ILE A 556 -1.53 -12.96 -19.04
C ILE A 556 -0.34 -13.70 -19.65
N ILE A 557 0.86 -13.58 -19.07
CA ILE A 557 2.05 -14.29 -19.55
C ILE A 557 1.82 -15.81 -19.54
N ILE A 558 1.28 -16.34 -18.45
CA ILE A 558 0.98 -17.78 -18.36
C ILE A 558 -0.09 -18.18 -19.38
N PHE A 559 -1.17 -17.40 -19.56
CA PHE A 559 -2.21 -17.75 -20.53
C PHE A 559 -1.78 -17.65 -22.00
N VAL A 560 -0.83 -16.76 -22.31
CA VAL A 560 -0.35 -16.58 -23.68
C VAL A 560 0.73 -17.59 -24.06
N PHE A 561 1.61 -17.93 -23.12
CA PHE A 561 2.80 -18.73 -23.40
C PHE A 561 2.83 -20.09 -22.64
N GLY A 562 1.94 -20.32 -21.69
CA GLY A 562 1.84 -21.54 -20.86
C GLY A 562 0.92 -22.59 -21.47
#